data_1ce274882a2e23399b261152991c1937
#
_entry.id   1ce274882a2e23399b261152991c1937
#
_cell.length_a   1.000
_cell.length_b   1.000
_cell.length_c   1.000
_cell.angle_alpha   90.00
_cell.angle_beta   90.00
_cell.angle_gamma   90.00
#
_symmetry.space_group_name_H-M   'P 1'
#
loop_
_entity.id
_entity.type
_entity.pdbx_description
1 polymer ?
#
loop_
_entity_poly.entity_id
_entity_poly.type
_entity_poly.pdbx_seq_one_letter_code
_entity_poly.pdbx_strand_id
1 'polypeptide(L)'
;MFMLSRPALFMATLLSAAISFAAEKKAASPDDQYKKLTPDSEEQPGVPKGTVTEYEWNNSKIYPGTVRKYWVYVPKQYNPAKPACVFVCQDNVMYKAPTVFDNLIHKKEMPVTIGIFIQPGDFPLKPGEAPRKKADGRPAARANRSKEYDTLSDTYARFLLEEILPEVGRKYNLTKDPEGRCIAGSSSGGICAFTVCWERPNEFRKCFTTVGSFTNIRGGNKYPELVRNSPKKPIRIFQQDGANDIVNQYGSWPEANKAMAAALQEKGYDHKFVFGEGVHSSVHGTQLFPDAMRWIWRDYPK
;
A
#
# COMPACT_ATOMS: atom_id res chain seq x y z
N MET A 1 -77.98 -60.52 7.27
CA MET A 1 -76.59 -61.01 7.37
C MET A 1 -75.68 -59.89 6.93
N PHE A 2 -75.28 -59.11 7.89
CA PHE A 2 -74.46 -57.90 7.67
C PHE A 2 -73.02 -58.20 8.06
N MET A 3 -72.11 -58.13 7.05
CA MET A 3 -70.66 -58.17 7.28
C MET A 3 -70.14 -56.75 7.52
N LEU A 4 -69.55 -56.50 8.70
CA LEU A 4 -68.85 -55.30 9.09
C LEU A 4 -67.40 -55.40 8.64
N SER A 5 -66.99 -54.52 7.71
CA SER A 5 -65.62 -54.36 7.33
C SER A 5 -64.91 -53.38 8.29
N ARG A 6 -63.75 -53.78 8.84
CA ARG A 6 -62.85 -52.95 9.66
C ARG A 6 -61.94 -52.09 8.77
N PRO A 7 -61.69 -50.83 9.08
CA PRO A 7 -60.64 -50.03 8.41
C PRO A 7 -59.27 -50.33 8.99
N ALA A 8 -58.29 -50.56 8.12
CA ALA A 8 -56.89 -50.68 8.46
C ALA A 8 -56.26 -49.25 8.70
N LEU A 9 -55.66 -49.08 9.86
CA LEU A 9 -54.96 -47.87 10.22
C LEU A 9 -53.54 -47.93 9.69
N PHE A 10 -53.23 -47.11 8.67
CA PHE A 10 -51.86 -46.93 8.17
C PHE A 10 -51.16 -45.92 9.03
N MET A 11 -50.18 -46.38 9.80
CA MET A 11 -49.30 -45.53 10.59
C MET A 11 -48.09 -45.11 9.72
N ALA A 12 -48.11 -43.86 9.22
CA ALA A 12 -47.00 -43.30 8.47
C ALA A 12 -45.92 -42.78 9.45
N THR A 13 -44.80 -43.47 9.50
CA THR A 13 -43.61 -43.04 10.23
C THR A 13 -42.87 -42.00 9.39
N LEU A 14 -42.92 -40.73 9.81
CA LEU A 14 -42.11 -39.64 9.30
C LEU A 14 -40.69 -39.77 9.83
N LEU A 15 -39.76 -40.20 8.96
CA LEU A 15 -38.33 -40.15 9.23
C LEU A 15 -37.85 -38.74 8.95
N SER A 16 -37.64 -37.92 9.96
CA SER A 16 -37.00 -36.60 9.84
C SER A 16 -35.48 -36.78 9.71
N ALA A 17 -34.98 -36.67 8.50
CA ALA A 17 -33.54 -36.58 8.25
C ALA A 17 -33.04 -35.20 8.71
N ALA A 18 -32.35 -35.16 9.82
CA ALA A 18 -31.59 -33.96 10.24
C ALA A 18 -30.37 -33.81 9.33
N ILE A 19 -30.44 -32.85 8.39
CA ILE A 19 -29.28 -32.43 7.59
C ILE A 19 -28.43 -31.57 8.51
N SER A 20 -27.35 -32.16 9.03
CA SER A 20 -26.32 -31.43 9.75
C SER A 20 -25.51 -30.63 8.73
N PHE A 21 -25.72 -29.33 8.66
CA PHE A 21 -24.80 -28.40 7.98
C PHE A 21 -23.53 -28.31 8.82
N ALA A 22 -22.53 -29.13 8.50
CA ALA A 22 -21.17 -28.88 8.98
C ALA A 22 -20.71 -27.60 8.30
N ALA A 23 -20.49 -26.54 9.11
CA ALA A 23 -19.87 -25.33 8.63
C ALA A 23 -18.46 -25.67 8.11
N GLU A 24 -18.26 -25.62 6.80
CA GLU A 24 -16.93 -25.76 6.20
C GLU A 24 -15.99 -24.76 6.86
N LYS A 25 -14.98 -25.25 7.59
CA LYS A 25 -13.89 -24.42 8.08
C LYS A 25 -13.23 -23.78 6.87
N LYS A 26 -13.39 -22.48 6.70
CA LYS A 26 -12.70 -21.69 5.67
C LYS A 26 -11.21 -22.01 5.77
N ALA A 27 -10.62 -22.49 4.67
CA ALA A 27 -9.19 -22.78 4.62
C ALA A 27 -8.39 -21.56 5.09
N ALA A 28 -7.32 -21.75 5.88
CA ALA A 28 -6.47 -20.69 6.36
C ALA A 28 -5.84 -19.94 5.18
N SER A 29 -5.89 -18.62 5.21
CA SER A 29 -5.22 -17.79 4.20
C SER A 29 -3.70 -17.83 4.41
N PRO A 30 -2.89 -17.89 3.34
CA PRO A 30 -1.43 -17.71 3.46
C PRO A 30 -1.02 -16.44 4.24
N ASP A 31 -1.87 -15.41 4.24
CA ASP A 31 -1.66 -14.18 5.01
C ASP A 31 -1.88 -14.33 6.51
N ASP A 32 -2.54 -15.39 6.99
CA ASP A 32 -2.91 -15.51 8.40
C ASP A 32 -1.68 -15.50 9.32
N GLN A 33 -0.54 -16.02 8.87
CA GLN A 33 0.72 -16.01 9.59
C GLN A 33 1.29 -14.59 9.80
N TYR A 34 0.91 -13.63 8.96
CA TYR A 34 1.40 -12.24 9.00
C TYR A 34 0.45 -11.28 9.73
N LYS A 35 -0.70 -11.75 10.19
CA LYS A 35 -1.68 -10.93 10.92
C LYS A 35 -1.22 -10.52 12.31
N LYS A 36 -0.33 -11.31 12.93
CA LYS A 36 0.26 -10.97 14.23
C LYS A 36 1.25 -9.83 14.03
N LEU A 37 0.87 -8.64 14.48
CA LEU A 37 1.70 -7.45 14.39
C LEU A 37 2.72 -7.40 15.54
N THR A 38 3.78 -6.62 15.34
CA THR A 38 4.73 -6.30 16.40
C THR A 38 4.17 -5.23 17.34
N PRO A 39 4.67 -5.10 18.58
CA PRO A 39 4.25 -4.04 19.50
C PRO A 39 4.38 -2.63 18.90
N ASP A 40 5.31 -2.41 17.97
CA ASP A 40 5.50 -1.12 17.31
C ASP A 40 4.36 -0.72 16.36
N SER A 41 3.53 -1.67 15.97
CA SER A 41 2.33 -1.41 15.16
C SER A 41 1.07 -1.18 16.01
N GLU A 42 1.21 -1.14 17.34
CA GLU A 42 0.13 -0.92 18.30
C GLU A 42 0.43 0.29 19.18
N GLU A 43 -0.62 0.96 19.65
CA GLU A 43 -0.46 2.09 20.56
C GLU A 43 0.23 1.66 21.86
N GLN A 44 1.27 2.38 22.25
CA GLN A 44 2.04 2.08 23.46
C GLN A 44 1.78 3.12 24.54
N PRO A 45 1.64 2.72 25.82
CA PRO A 45 1.52 3.64 26.93
C PRO A 45 2.70 4.61 26.99
N GLY A 46 2.42 5.90 27.20
CA GLY A 46 3.45 6.94 27.34
C GLY A 46 4.06 7.43 26.02
N VAL A 47 3.71 6.84 24.88
CA VAL A 47 4.15 7.33 23.57
C VAL A 47 3.25 8.50 23.12
N PRO A 48 3.82 9.69 22.84
CA PRO A 48 3.06 10.83 22.37
C PRO A 48 2.47 10.56 20.99
N LYS A 49 1.16 10.77 20.83
CA LYS A 49 0.44 10.56 19.57
C LYS A 49 0.51 11.78 18.68
N GLY A 50 0.82 11.57 17.41
CA GLY A 50 0.66 12.54 16.35
C GLY A 50 -0.80 12.74 15.96
N THR A 51 -1.05 13.63 15.01
CA THR A 51 -2.39 13.93 14.48
C THR A 51 -2.45 13.61 13.01
N VAL A 52 -3.58 13.03 12.57
CA VAL A 52 -3.89 12.81 11.15
C VAL A 52 -5.02 13.73 10.76
N THR A 53 -4.80 14.59 9.76
CA THR A 53 -5.81 15.52 9.24
C THR A 53 -6.11 15.18 7.79
N GLU A 54 -7.40 15.08 7.45
CA GLU A 54 -7.87 14.85 6.08
C GLU A 54 -8.00 16.17 5.33
N TYR A 55 -7.60 16.14 4.06
CA TYR A 55 -7.70 17.23 3.11
C TYR A 55 -8.22 16.72 1.77
N GLU A 56 -8.65 17.64 0.91
CA GLU A 56 -9.04 17.38 -0.46
C GLU A 56 -8.18 18.18 -1.44
N TRP A 57 -7.84 17.56 -2.58
CA TRP A 57 -7.16 18.20 -3.70
C TRP A 57 -7.97 18.02 -4.96
N ASN A 58 -8.52 19.12 -5.49
CA ASN A 58 -9.46 19.12 -6.61
C ASN A 58 -9.05 20.08 -7.75
N ASN A 59 -7.84 20.66 -7.69
CA ASN A 59 -7.37 21.63 -8.65
C ASN A 59 -6.01 21.25 -9.27
N SER A 60 -5.77 19.94 -9.46
CA SER A 60 -4.55 19.46 -10.07
C SER A 60 -4.40 19.95 -11.51
N LYS A 61 -3.24 20.53 -11.83
CA LYS A 61 -2.84 20.92 -13.19
C LYS A 61 -2.21 19.74 -13.93
N ILE A 62 -1.53 18.85 -13.21
CA ILE A 62 -0.87 17.66 -13.77
C ILE A 62 -1.90 16.57 -14.09
N TYR A 63 -2.94 16.44 -13.27
CA TYR A 63 -4.06 15.53 -13.48
C TYR A 63 -5.39 16.32 -13.52
N PRO A 64 -5.61 17.14 -14.55
CA PRO A 64 -6.75 18.05 -14.61
C PRO A 64 -8.10 17.32 -14.52
N GLY A 65 -9.05 17.93 -13.82
CA GLY A 65 -10.40 17.40 -13.64
C GLY A 65 -10.50 16.29 -12.59
N THR A 66 -9.40 15.90 -11.95
CA THR A 66 -9.43 14.88 -10.89
C THR A 66 -9.65 15.49 -9.51
N VAL A 67 -10.34 14.75 -8.66
CA VAL A 67 -10.50 15.02 -7.23
C VAL A 67 -9.92 13.85 -6.43
N ARG A 68 -9.32 14.16 -5.28
CA ARG A 68 -8.76 13.14 -4.37
C ARG A 68 -8.72 13.62 -2.94
N LYS A 69 -8.80 12.70 -2.00
CA LYS A 69 -8.46 12.96 -0.61
C LYS A 69 -6.98 12.69 -0.38
N TYR A 70 -6.40 13.40 0.57
CA TYR A 70 -5.10 13.11 1.14
C TYR A 70 -5.11 13.39 2.64
N TRP A 71 -4.26 12.71 3.36
CA TRP A 71 -4.13 12.85 4.81
C TRP A 71 -2.70 13.27 5.15
N VAL A 72 -2.57 14.15 6.12
CA VAL A 72 -1.27 14.55 6.65
C VAL A 72 -1.19 14.12 8.10
N TYR A 73 -0.23 13.24 8.39
CA TYR A 73 0.16 12.87 9.74
C TYR A 73 1.30 13.78 10.20
N VAL A 74 1.17 14.37 11.39
CA VAL A 74 2.19 15.21 12.01
C VAL A 74 2.52 14.62 13.39
N PRO A 75 3.76 14.17 13.64
CA PRO A 75 4.13 13.61 14.93
C PRO A 75 4.15 14.69 16.01
N LYS A 76 3.91 14.30 17.27
CA LYS A 76 3.90 15.22 18.41
C LYS A 76 5.25 15.93 18.60
N GLN A 77 6.33 15.30 18.16
CA GLN A 77 7.71 15.83 18.24
C GLN A 77 8.06 16.83 17.13
N TYR A 78 7.13 17.11 16.21
CA TYR A 78 7.37 18.09 15.14
C TYR A 78 7.70 19.47 15.72
N ASN A 79 8.77 20.07 15.19
CA ASN A 79 9.19 21.44 15.52
C ASN A 79 9.28 22.25 14.22
N PRO A 80 8.49 23.33 14.03
CA PRO A 80 8.50 24.13 12.80
C PRO A 80 9.83 24.83 12.51
N ALA A 81 10.69 24.99 13.52
CA ALA A 81 12.02 25.55 13.34
C ALA A 81 13.03 24.59 12.67
N LYS A 82 12.70 23.30 12.59
CA LYS A 82 13.54 22.24 11.98
C LYS A 82 12.78 21.57 10.83
N PRO A 83 13.42 21.35 9.67
CA PRO A 83 12.78 20.61 8.59
C PRO A 83 12.48 19.17 9.03
N ALA A 84 11.24 18.72 8.88
CA ALA A 84 10.85 17.34 9.11
C ALA A 84 11.12 16.49 7.88
N CYS A 85 11.48 15.22 8.07
CA CYS A 85 11.51 14.24 7.00
C CYS A 85 10.11 14.04 6.42
N VAL A 86 10.04 13.51 5.20
CA VAL A 86 8.79 13.29 4.47
C VAL A 86 8.63 11.81 4.15
N PHE A 87 7.46 11.27 4.47
CA PHE A 87 7.02 9.96 4.01
C PHE A 87 5.75 10.12 3.19
N VAL A 88 5.79 9.75 1.92
CA VAL A 88 4.61 9.75 1.03
C VAL A 88 4.13 8.31 0.86
N CYS A 89 2.83 8.07 0.95
CA CYS A 89 2.25 6.77 0.69
C CYS A 89 1.04 6.89 -0.23
N GLN A 90 0.98 6.04 -1.24
CA GLN A 90 -0.13 5.96 -2.18
C GLN A 90 -1.34 5.25 -1.55
N ASP A 91 -2.53 5.52 -2.12
CA ASP A 91 -3.86 5.01 -1.79
C ASP A 91 -4.46 5.63 -0.52
N ASN A 92 -4.08 5.21 0.66
CA ASN A 92 -4.68 5.64 1.93
C ASN A 92 -3.63 5.67 3.07
N VAL A 93 -4.09 5.93 4.28
CA VAL A 93 -3.29 5.71 5.50
C VAL A 93 -3.09 4.20 5.67
N MET A 94 -1.97 3.68 5.16
CA MET A 94 -1.62 2.26 5.15
C MET A 94 -0.62 1.89 6.25
N TYR A 95 -0.37 0.59 6.42
CA TYR A 95 0.69 0.01 7.24
C TYR A 95 0.64 0.40 8.73
N LYS A 96 -0.49 0.90 9.22
CA LYS A 96 -0.59 1.53 10.55
C LYS A 96 0.47 2.63 10.76
N ALA A 97 0.88 3.29 9.67
CA ALA A 97 2.02 4.19 9.65
C ALA A 97 2.00 5.27 10.75
N PRO A 98 0.87 5.94 11.08
CA PRO A 98 0.85 6.90 12.18
C PRO A 98 1.31 6.31 13.51
N THR A 99 0.76 5.16 13.89
CA THR A 99 1.12 4.45 15.15
C THR A 99 2.58 3.99 15.15
N VAL A 100 3.04 3.44 14.02
CA VAL A 100 4.43 3.01 13.88
C VAL A 100 5.37 4.21 13.99
N PHE A 101 5.05 5.33 13.38
CA PHE A 101 5.85 6.55 13.44
C PHE A 101 5.89 7.12 14.86
N ASP A 102 4.76 7.18 15.57
CA ASP A 102 4.73 7.60 16.97
C ASP A 102 5.72 6.78 17.80
N ASN A 103 5.67 5.45 17.67
CA ASN A 103 6.52 4.53 18.41
C ASN A 103 8.01 4.68 18.03
N LEU A 104 8.33 4.67 16.74
CA LEU A 104 9.72 4.69 16.28
C LEU A 104 10.39 6.07 16.49
N ILE A 105 9.66 7.16 16.32
CA ILE A 105 10.17 8.53 16.61
C ILE A 105 10.42 8.67 18.12
N HIS A 106 9.50 8.18 18.96
CA HIS A 106 9.67 8.20 20.42
C HIS A 106 10.91 7.42 20.86
N LYS A 107 11.17 6.26 20.25
CA LYS A 107 12.35 5.43 20.49
C LYS A 107 13.64 5.96 19.86
N LYS A 108 13.58 7.03 19.07
CA LYS A 108 14.68 7.56 18.25
C LYS A 108 15.24 6.53 17.26
N GLU A 109 14.37 5.68 16.72
CA GLU A 109 14.71 4.66 15.72
C GLU A 109 14.43 5.12 14.29
N MET A 110 13.65 6.21 14.13
CA MET A 110 13.50 6.96 12.88
C MET A 110 13.47 8.47 13.16
N PRO A 111 13.80 9.32 12.17
CA PRO A 111 13.74 10.77 12.32
C PRO A 111 12.30 11.28 12.46
N VAL A 112 12.13 12.51 12.97
CA VAL A 112 10.84 13.20 12.96
C VAL A 112 10.35 13.33 11.52
N THR A 113 9.26 12.65 11.21
CA THR A 113 8.76 12.46 9.84
C THR A 113 7.29 12.83 9.74
N ILE A 114 6.95 13.70 8.79
CA ILE A 114 5.56 13.99 8.41
C ILE A 114 5.13 12.97 7.36
N GLY A 115 3.99 12.32 7.58
CA GLY A 115 3.37 11.36 6.66
C GLY A 115 2.34 12.04 5.77
N ILE A 116 2.39 11.81 4.46
CA ILE A 116 1.43 12.30 3.46
C ILE A 116 0.87 11.10 2.72
N PHE A 117 -0.41 10.81 2.93
CA PHE A 117 -1.09 9.65 2.35
C PHE A 117 -2.06 10.14 1.29
N ILE A 118 -1.95 9.65 0.05
CA ILE A 118 -2.62 10.28 -1.09
C ILE A 118 -3.41 9.25 -1.88
N GLN A 119 -4.72 9.46 -2.02
CA GLN A 119 -5.53 8.68 -2.94
C GLN A 119 -5.18 9.02 -4.39
N PRO A 120 -5.32 8.07 -5.31
CA PRO A 120 -5.29 8.37 -6.74
C PRO A 120 -6.47 9.26 -7.11
N GLY A 121 -6.34 9.99 -8.20
CA GLY A 121 -7.41 10.83 -8.71
C GLY A 121 -8.65 10.05 -9.11
N ASP A 122 -9.80 10.64 -8.92
CA ASP A 122 -11.06 10.22 -9.50
C ASP A 122 -11.72 11.40 -10.19
N PHE A 123 -12.66 11.14 -11.10
CA PHE A 123 -13.44 12.19 -11.70
C PHE A 123 -14.73 12.37 -10.91
N PRO A 124 -15.17 13.62 -10.67
CA PRO A 124 -16.45 13.88 -10.04
C PRO A 124 -17.58 13.16 -10.77
N LEU A 125 -18.49 12.55 -10.02
CA LEU A 125 -19.68 11.94 -10.60
C LEU A 125 -20.58 13.04 -11.21
N LYS A 126 -21.14 12.77 -12.37
CA LYS A 126 -22.14 13.65 -12.96
C LYS A 126 -23.44 13.56 -12.14
N PRO A 127 -24.29 14.61 -12.14
CA PRO A 127 -25.60 14.55 -11.51
C PRO A 127 -26.37 13.30 -11.98
N GLY A 128 -26.82 12.47 -11.03
CA GLY A 128 -27.54 11.22 -11.30
C GLY A 128 -26.65 10.00 -11.62
N GLU A 129 -25.33 10.15 -11.71
CA GLU A 129 -24.41 9.04 -11.92
C GLU A 129 -24.13 8.30 -10.61
N ALA A 130 -24.30 6.98 -10.60
CA ALA A 130 -24.01 6.15 -9.44
C ALA A 130 -22.50 5.89 -9.32
N PRO A 131 -21.96 5.73 -8.09
CA PRO A 131 -20.58 5.31 -7.87
C PRO A 131 -20.28 3.99 -8.58
N ARG A 132 -19.12 3.94 -9.24
CA ARG A 132 -18.68 2.72 -9.95
C ARG A 132 -18.43 1.58 -8.96
N LYS A 133 -18.92 0.40 -9.32
CA LYS A 133 -18.77 -0.84 -8.54
C LYS A 133 -18.14 -1.93 -9.39
N LYS A 134 -17.43 -2.85 -8.73
CA LYS A 134 -17.00 -4.12 -9.32
C LYS A 134 -18.20 -5.05 -9.49
N ALA A 135 -18.03 -6.14 -10.26
CA ALA A 135 -19.07 -7.14 -10.44
C ALA A 135 -19.57 -7.76 -9.12
N ASP A 136 -18.73 -7.80 -8.09
CA ASP A 136 -19.07 -8.30 -6.74
C ASP A 136 -19.72 -7.22 -5.82
N GLY A 137 -20.09 -6.06 -6.37
CA GLY A 137 -20.74 -4.97 -5.65
C GLY A 137 -19.80 -4.06 -4.85
N ARG A 138 -18.53 -4.41 -4.70
CA ARG A 138 -17.52 -3.56 -4.01
C ARG A 138 -17.22 -2.30 -4.82
N PRO A 139 -16.77 -1.20 -4.18
CA PRO A 139 -16.32 -0.02 -4.90
C PRO A 139 -15.25 -0.37 -5.94
N ALA A 140 -15.37 0.17 -7.15
CA ALA A 140 -14.32 0.05 -8.16
C ALA A 140 -13.10 0.88 -7.75
N ALA A 141 -11.94 0.56 -8.34
CA ALA A 141 -10.76 1.43 -8.20
C ALA A 141 -11.07 2.83 -8.76
N ARG A 142 -10.45 3.85 -8.18
CA ARG A 142 -10.57 5.23 -8.68
C ARG A 142 -10.12 5.29 -10.14
N ALA A 143 -10.82 6.08 -10.95
CA ALA A 143 -10.70 6.02 -12.41
C ALA A 143 -9.29 6.25 -12.91
N ASN A 144 -8.56 7.15 -12.26
CA ASN A 144 -7.23 7.56 -12.73
C ASN A 144 -6.09 6.73 -12.13
N ARG A 145 -6.38 5.76 -11.20
CA ARG A 145 -5.36 5.06 -10.43
C ARG A 145 -4.28 4.41 -11.29
N SER A 146 -4.67 3.60 -12.27
CA SER A 146 -3.69 2.93 -13.12
C SER A 146 -2.91 3.91 -14.00
N LYS A 147 -3.54 4.98 -14.48
CA LYS A 147 -2.85 6.02 -15.25
C LYS A 147 -1.81 6.76 -14.40
N GLU A 148 -2.15 7.09 -13.16
CA GLU A 148 -1.25 7.79 -12.26
C GLU A 148 -0.11 6.92 -11.77
N TYR A 149 -0.41 5.66 -11.38
CA TYR A 149 0.52 4.82 -10.65
C TYR A 149 1.35 3.89 -11.53
N ASP A 150 0.76 3.34 -12.59
CA ASP A 150 1.45 2.35 -13.45
C ASP A 150 2.16 2.98 -14.66
N THR A 151 2.07 4.30 -14.87
CA THR A 151 2.76 4.97 -15.97
C THR A 151 4.22 5.20 -15.61
N LEU A 152 5.14 4.68 -16.44
CA LEU A 152 6.58 4.79 -16.25
C LEU A 152 7.09 6.15 -16.74
N SER A 153 6.85 7.19 -15.95
CA SER A 153 7.31 8.55 -16.24
C SER A 153 7.44 9.37 -14.97
N ASP A 154 8.00 10.55 -15.06
CA ASP A 154 8.13 11.49 -13.94
C ASP A 154 6.82 12.23 -13.58
N THR A 155 5.72 11.98 -14.31
CA THR A 155 4.48 12.74 -14.16
C THR A 155 3.94 12.70 -12.72
N TYR A 156 3.95 11.52 -12.09
CA TYR A 156 3.49 11.42 -10.70
C TYR A 156 4.46 12.09 -9.72
N ALA A 157 5.77 11.99 -9.97
CA ALA A 157 6.77 12.71 -9.18
C ALA A 157 6.57 14.23 -9.27
N ARG A 158 6.28 14.75 -10.47
CA ARG A 158 5.95 16.16 -10.68
C ARG A 158 4.68 16.55 -9.93
N PHE A 159 3.64 15.72 -9.95
CA PHE A 159 2.43 15.96 -9.17
C PHE A 159 2.76 16.13 -7.67
N LEU A 160 3.62 15.28 -7.12
CA LEU A 160 4.06 15.43 -5.74
C LEU A 160 4.86 16.72 -5.52
N LEU A 161 5.82 17.00 -6.39
CA LEU A 161 6.80 18.09 -6.23
C LEU A 161 6.22 19.47 -6.54
N GLU A 162 5.31 19.56 -7.51
CA GLU A 162 4.78 20.83 -7.99
C GLU A 162 3.43 21.19 -7.33
N GLU A 163 2.69 20.20 -6.79
CA GLU A 163 1.36 20.41 -6.22
C GLU A 163 1.26 20.03 -4.74
N ILE A 164 1.47 18.77 -4.38
CA ILE A 164 1.18 18.26 -3.04
C ILE A 164 2.19 18.73 -1.99
N LEU A 165 3.50 18.57 -2.27
CA LEU A 165 4.53 19.00 -1.31
C LEU A 165 4.53 20.51 -1.08
N PRO A 166 4.34 21.38 -2.10
CA PRO A 166 4.15 22.82 -1.87
C PRO A 166 2.91 23.14 -1.04
N GLU A 167 1.79 22.44 -1.25
CA GLU A 167 0.55 22.65 -0.49
C GLU A 167 0.75 22.31 1.00
N VAL A 168 1.33 21.14 1.30
CA VAL A 168 1.65 20.73 2.67
C VAL A 168 2.73 21.65 3.27
N GLY A 169 3.70 22.07 2.45
CA GLY A 169 4.79 22.96 2.82
C GLY A 169 4.37 24.39 3.22
N ARG A 170 3.14 24.82 2.89
CA ARG A 170 2.57 26.06 3.41
C ARG A 170 2.33 26.04 4.92
N LYS A 171 2.10 24.84 5.47
CA LYS A 171 1.74 24.62 6.87
C LYS A 171 2.89 24.03 7.67
N TYR A 172 3.77 23.28 7.03
CA TYR A 172 4.81 22.51 7.70
C TYR A 172 6.16 22.67 7.03
N ASN A 173 7.21 22.79 7.83
CA ASN A 173 8.59 22.87 7.35
C ASN A 173 9.07 21.48 6.94
N LEU A 174 9.00 21.17 5.64
CA LEU A 174 9.40 19.89 5.05
C LEU A 174 10.84 19.96 4.56
N THR A 175 11.59 18.87 4.76
CA THR A 175 12.96 18.79 4.24
C THR A 175 12.99 18.82 2.71
N LYS A 176 14.03 19.45 2.16
CA LYS A 176 14.37 19.38 0.72
C LYS A 176 15.49 18.38 0.45
N ASP A 177 16.07 17.78 1.50
CA ASP A 177 17.08 16.74 1.37
C ASP A 177 16.45 15.47 0.80
N PRO A 178 16.90 14.95 -0.35
CA PRO A 178 16.36 13.71 -0.94
C PRO A 178 16.59 12.49 -0.04
N GLU A 179 17.60 12.48 0.83
CA GLU A 179 17.82 11.45 1.85
C GLU A 179 16.79 11.53 2.99
N GLY A 180 16.17 12.68 3.19
CA GLY A 180 15.07 12.88 4.14
C GLY A 180 13.69 12.55 3.58
N ARG A 181 13.58 12.01 2.34
CA ARG A 181 12.30 11.73 1.69
C ARG A 181 12.17 10.26 1.31
N CYS A 182 11.09 9.64 1.81
CA CYS A 182 10.70 8.26 1.54
C CYS A 182 9.33 8.24 0.84
N ILE A 183 9.16 7.31 -0.10
CA ILE A 183 7.87 7.05 -0.74
C ILE A 183 7.53 5.57 -0.68
N ALA A 184 6.25 5.26 -0.48
CA ALA A 184 5.77 3.91 -0.22
C ALA A 184 4.48 3.60 -0.97
N GLY A 185 4.21 2.33 -1.22
CA GLY A 185 2.93 1.90 -1.77
C GLY A 185 2.83 0.40 -1.96
N SER A 186 1.61 -0.04 -2.29
CA SER A 186 1.26 -1.43 -2.53
C SER A 186 0.72 -1.63 -3.94
N SER A 187 1.07 -2.73 -4.59
CA SER A 187 0.57 -3.07 -5.94
C SER A 187 0.95 -1.99 -6.97
N SER A 188 -0.01 -1.38 -7.66
CA SER A 188 0.25 -0.20 -8.51
C SER A 188 0.89 0.95 -7.72
N GLY A 189 0.52 1.13 -6.43
CA GLY A 189 1.19 2.10 -5.55
C GLY A 189 2.66 1.75 -5.31
N GLY A 190 3.01 0.46 -5.27
CA GLY A 190 4.38 -0.03 -5.09
C GLY A 190 5.28 0.31 -6.29
N ILE A 191 4.82 0.05 -7.51
CA ILE A 191 5.57 0.45 -8.70
C ILE A 191 5.62 1.98 -8.84
N CYS A 192 4.55 2.70 -8.48
CA CYS A 192 4.54 4.16 -8.43
C CYS A 192 5.64 4.70 -7.52
N ALA A 193 5.76 4.16 -6.29
CA ALA A 193 6.80 4.55 -5.35
C ALA A 193 8.20 4.34 -5.93
N PHE A 194 8.45 3.19 -6.56
CA PHE A 194 9.71 2.94 -7.24
C PHE A 194 9.93 3.91 -8.39
N THR A 195 8.93 4.15 -9.24
CA THR A 195 9.01 5.07 -10.38
C THR A 195 9.38 6.48 -9.94
N VAL A 196 8.81 6.99 -8.85
CA VAL A 196 9.18 8.32 -8.32
C VAL A 196 10.66 8.39 -7.94
N CYS A 197 11.17 7.41 -7.21
CA CYS A 197 12.60 7.35 -6.86
C CYS A 197 13.48 7.16 -8.12
N TRP A 198 13.03 6.39 -9.08
CA TRP A 198 13.74 6.12 -10.33
C TRP A 198 13.86 7.36 -11.20
N GLU A 199 12.77 8.10 -11.40
CA GLU A 199 12.72 9.29 -12.25
C GLU A 199 13.30 10.54 -11.57
N ARG A 200 13.18 10.64 -10.24
CA ARG A 200 13.59 11.82 -9.46
C ARG A 200 14.48 11.45 -8.25
N PRO A 201 15.63 10.78 -8.48
CA PRO A 201 16.52 10.34 -7.39
C PRO A 201 17.17 11.51 -6.62
N ASN A 202 17.13 12.73 -7.17
CA ASN A 202 17.57 13.95 -6.49
C ASN A 202 16.46 14.58 -5.62
N GLU A 203 15.28 13.96 -5.58
CA GLU A 203 14.13 14.40 -4.78
C GLU A 203 13.68 13.33 -3.79
N PHE A 204 13.71 12.05 -4.18
CA PHE A 204 13.33 10.91 -3.36
C PHE A 204 14.38 9.81 -3.49
N ARG A 205 14.97 9.40 -2.37
CA ARG A 205 15.99 8.35 -2.35
C ARG A 205 15.60 7.08 -1.62
N LYS A 206 14.46 7.06 -0.96
CA LYS A 206 14.01 5.93 -0.15
C LYS A 206 12.67 5.43 -0.67
N CYS A 207 12.59 4.12 -0.94
CA CYS A 207 11.41 3.45 -1.47
C CYS A 207 11.01 2.26 -0.60
N PHE A 208 9.72 2.19 -0.24
CA PHE A 208 9.10 1.00 0.34
C PHE A 208 8.01 0.51 -0.61
N THR A 209 8.21 -0.66 -1.21
CA THR A 209 7.28 -1.26 -2.19
C THR A 209 6.84 -2.65 -1.73
N THR A 210 5.52 -2.87 -1.68
CA THR A 210 4.94 -4.17 -1.33
C THR A 210 4.05 -4.67 -2.46
N VAL A 211 4.14 -5.96 -2.77
CA VAL A 211 3.41 -6.62 -3.87
C VAL A 211 3.41 -5.78 -5.16
N GLY A 212 4.56 -5.18 -5.47
CA GLY A 212 4.70 -4.16 -6.52
C GLY A 212 4.31 -4.67 -7.91
N SER A 213 3.55 -3.87 -8.66
CA SER A 213 3.07 -4.23 -10.01
C SER A 213 4.17 -4.08 -11.07
N PHE A 214 5.34 -4.73 -10.89
CA PHE A 214 6.39 -4.78 -11.89
C PHE A 214 6.03 -5.67 -13.08
N THR A 215 4.75 -5.82 -13.37
CA THR A 215 4.12 -6.60 -14.43
C THR A 215 3.69 -5.72 -15.60
N ASN A 216 3.15 -6.30 -16.66
CA ASN A 216 2.83 -5.57 -17.90
C ASN A 216 1.46 -4.88 -17.87
N ILE A 217 1.12 -4.15 -16.80
CA ILE A 217 -0.09 -3.31 -16.77
C ILE A 217 0.09 -2.11 -17.73
N ARG A 218 1.19 -1.37 -17.58
CA ARG A 218 1.61 -0.26 -18.45
C ARG A 218 3.13 -0.32 -18.75
N GLY A 219 3.66 -1.54 -18.93
CA GLY A 219 5.06 -1.74 -19.23
C GLY A 219 5.97 -1.85 -18.01
N GLY A 220 5.43 -2.06 -16.81
CA GLY A 220 6.22 -2.22 -15.55
C GLY A 220 7.23 -3.36 -15.59
N ASN A 221 6.96 -4.39 -16.40
CA ASN A 221 7.86 -5.51 -16.66
C ASN A 221 9.19 -5.12 -17.35
N LYS A 222 9.33 -3.88 -17.82
CA LYS A 222 10.58 -3.35 -18.38
C LYS A 222 11.59 -2.92 -17.32
N TYR A 223 11.18 -2.73 -16.08
CA TYR A 223 12.06 -2.21 -15.03
C TYR A 223 13.28 -3.07 -14.74
N PRO A 224 13.23 -4.40 -14.68
CA PRO A 224 14.45 -5.20 -14.47
C PRO A 224 15.52 -4.95 -15.53
N GLU A 225 15.12 -4.82 -16.79
CA GLU A 225 16.04 -4.49 -17.88
C GLU A 225 16.54 -3.04 -17.82
N LEU A 226 15.66 -2.08 -17.55
CA LEU A 226 16.03 -0.68 -17.38
C LEU A 226 17.04 -0.50 -16.24
N VAL A 227 16.85 -1.21 -15.11
CA VAL A 227 17.79 -1.20 -13.98
C VAL A 227 19.17 -1.72 -14.41
N ARG A 228 19.23 -2.85 -15.14
CA ARG A 228 20.49 -3.44 -15.60
C ARG A 228 21.24 -2.52 -16.57
N ASN A 229 20.52 -1.86 -17.47
CA ASN A 229 21.09 -1.09 -18.56
C ASN A 229 21.34 0.40 -18.23
N SER A 230 20.89 0.87 -17.06
CA SER A 230 21.07 2.26 -16.63
C SER A 230 22.25 2.42 -15.66
N PRO A 231 22.86 3.62 -15.57
CA PRO A 231 23.74 3.95 -14.45
C PRO A 231 23.01 3.77 -13.10
N LYS A 232 23.76 3.28 -12.10
CA LYS A 232 23.22 3.10 -10.74
C LYS A 232 22.78 4.46 -10.18
N LYS A 233 21.54 4.52 -9.67
CA LYS A 233 20.98 5.69 -9.03
C LYS A 233 21.15 5.60 -7.49
N PRO A 234 21.29 6.73 -6.78
CA PRO A 234 21.48 6.74 -5.33
C PRO A 234 20.15 6.53 -4.58
N ILE A 235 19.50 5.38 -4.79
CA ILE A 235 18.23 5.04 -4.16
C ILE A 235 18.33 3.79 -3.31
N ARG A 236 17.60 3.76 -2.20
CA ARG A 236 17.46 2.65 -1.25
C ARG A 236 16.07 2.05 -1.37
N ILE A 237 15.97 0.74 -1.52
CA ILE A 237 14.69 0.08 -1.78
C ILE A 237 14.46 -1.06 -0.79
N PHE A 238 13.38 -0.98 -0.03
CA PHE A 238 12.83 -2.13 0.69
C PHE A 238 11.66 -2.68 -0.12
N GLN A 239 11.79 -3.92 -0.59
CA GLN A 239 10.83 -4.60 -1.43
C GLN A 239 10.26 -5.83 -0.72
N GLN A 240 8.95 -6.05 -0.85
CA GLN A 240 8.27 -7.23 -0.32
C GLN A 240 7.31 -7.82 -1.36
N ASP A 241 7.26 -9.16 -1.43
CA ASP A 241 6.24 -9.89 -2.17
C ASP A 241 5.99 -11.27 -1.55
N GLY A 242 5.04 -12.04 -2.10
CA GLY A 242 4.66 -13.35 -1.62
C GLY A 242 4.45 -14.38 -2.73
N ALA A 243 4.70 -15.67 -2.40
CA ALA A 243 4.61 -16.77 -3.34
C ALA A 243 3.19 -17.03 -3.85
N ASN A 244 2.17 -16.66 -3.07
CA ASN A 244 0.76 -16.80 -3.44
C ASN A 244 0.14 -15.50 -3.98
N ASP A 245 0.98 -14.58 -4.46
CA ASP A 245 0.50 -13.38 -5.14
C ASP A 245 -0.12 -13.73 -6.50
N ILE A 246 -0.85 -12.78 -7.10
CA ILE A 246 -1.66 -13.01 -8.30
C ILE A 246 -0.81 -13.33 -9.55
N VAL A 247 -1.40 -14.19 -10.38
CA VAL A 247 -0.97 -14.45 -11.75
C VAL A 247 -2.17 -14.22 -12.66
N ASN A 248 -2.04 -13.36 -13.66
CA ASN A 248 -3.12 -13.02 -14.59
C ASN A 248 -2.55 -12.60 -15.96
N GLN A 249 -3.40 -12.00 -16.82
CA GLN A 249 -3.03 -11.56 -18.16
C GLN A 249 -1.90 -10.52 -18.21
N TYR A 250 -1.58 -9.84 -17.11
CA TYR A 250 -0.49 -8.88 -17.01
C TYR A 250 0.83 -9.51 -16.58
N GLY A 251 0.82 -10.78 -16.16
CA GLY A 251 1.96 -11.55 -15.71
C GLY A 251 1.82 -12.12 -14.30
N SER A 252 2.94 -12.65 -13.79
CA SER A 252 3.09 -13.18 -12.44
C SER A 252 3.75 -12.13 -11.55
N TRP A 253 3.08 -11.68 -10.49
CA TRP A 253 3.67 -10.75 -9.52
C TRP A 253 4.87 -11.36 -8.80
N PRO A 254 4.83 -12.63 -8.31
CA PRO A 254 5.98 -13.28 -7.70
C PRO A 254 7.22 -13.25 -8.60
N GLU A 255 7.07 -13.66 -9.86
CA GLU A 255 8.20 -13.70 -10.80
C GLU A 255 8.68 -12.31 -11.18
N ALA A 256 7.78 -11.34 -11.36
CA ALA A 256 8.14 -9.97 -11.68
C ALA A 256 8.91 -9.30 -10.52
N ASN A 257 8.49 -9.52 -9.28
CA ASN A 257 9.19 -8.98 -8.11
C ASN A 257 10.53 -9.67 -7.87
N LYS A 258 10.65 -10.98 -8.09
CA LYS A 258 11.94 -11.68 -8.07
C LYS A 258 12.89 -11.17 -9.15
N ALA A 259 12.41 -10.97 -10.39
CA ALA A 259 13.20 -10.41 -11.47
C ALA A 259 13.69 -8.99 -11.17
N MET A 260 12.84 -8.17 -10.54
CA MET A 260 13.21 -6.83 -10.11
C MET A 260 14.27 -6.87 -9.01
N ALA A 261 14.08 -7.74 -7.99
CA ALA A 261 15.05 -7.94 -6.92
C ALA A 261 16.42 -8.38 -7.46
N ALA A 262 16.45 -9.34 -8.38
CA ALA A 262 17.66 -9.81 -9.03
C ALA A 262 18.39 -8.66 -9.76
N ALA A 263 17.68 -7.85 -10.55
CA ALA A 263 18.26 -6.71 -11.25
C ALA A 263 18.87 -5.67 -10.30
N LEU A 264 18.18 -5.36 -9.19
CA LEU A 264 18.67 -4.45 -8.16
C LEU A 264 19.93 -5.01 -7.48
N GLN A 265 19.95 -6.30 -7.18
CA GLN A 265 21.10 -6.98 -6.58
C GLN A 265 22.30 -7.01 -7.53
N GLU A 266 22.12 -7.37 -8.79
CA GLU A 266 23.16 -7.39 -9.83
C GLU A 266 23.83 -6.02 -10.00
N LYS A 267 23.05 -4.94 -9.88
CA LYS A 267 23.56 -3.56 -9.96
C LYS A 267 24.10 -3.04 -8.63
N GLY A 268 24.09 -3.85 -7.56
CA GLY A 268 24.60 -3.49 -6.24
C GLY A 268 23.83 -2.35 -5.56
N TYR A 269 22.53 -2.24 -5.78
CA TYR A 269 21.70 -1.27 -5.08
C TYR A 269 21.67 -1.55 -3.58
N ASP A 270 21.46 -0.51 -2.77
CA ASP A 270 21.10 -0.65 -1.36
C ASP A 270 19.65 -1.15 -1.28
N HIS A 271 19.50 -2.46 -1.31
CA HIS A 271 18.23 -3.14 -1.52
C HIS A 271 18.04 -4.28 -0.51
N LYS A 272 16.84 -4.38 0.03
CA LYS A 272 16.37 -5.50 0.85
C LYS A 272 15.09 -6.07 0.27
N PHE A 273 15.11 -7.35 -0.09
CA PHE A 273 13.93 -8.07 -0.58
C PHE A 273 13.47 -9.10 0.45
N VAL A 274 12.20 -9.02 0.84
CA VAL A 274 11.55 -10.00 1.71
C VAL A 274 10.48 -10.72 0.90
N PHE A 275 10.70 -12.01 0.67
CA PHE A 275 9.77 -12.86 -0.06
C PHE A 275 9.17 -13.89 0.90
N GLY A 276 7.84 -13.94 1.00
CA GLY A 276 7.12 -14.82 1.91
C GLY A 276 6.05 -15.65 1.20
N GLU A 277 5.10 -16.19 1.97
CA GLU A 277 3.99 -17.00 1.46
C GLU A 277 2.69 -16.19 1.27
N GLY A 278 2.74 -14.86 1.42
CA GLY A 278 1.56 -13.99 1.36
C GLY A 278 0.87 -13.97 0.00
N VAL A 279 -0.39 -13.49 0.00
CA VAL A 279 -1.17 -13.22 -1.21
C VAL A 279 -1.03 -11.74 -1.62
N HIS A 280 -1.75 -11.31 -2.67
CA HIS A 280 -1.79 -9.90 -3.11
C HIS A 280 -2.51 -9.00 -2.12
N SER A 281 -1.86 -8.68 -1.02
CA SER A 281 -2.41 -7.85 0.05
C SER A 281 -1.33 -7.01 0.72
N SER A 282 -1.76 -6.05 1.56
CA SER A 282 -0.83 -5.27 2.39
C SER A 282 -0.52 -5.92 3.75
N VAL A 283 -1.04 -7.11 4.05
CA VAL A 283 -0.93 -7.74 5.39
C VAL A 283 0.52 -8.00 5.76
N HIS A 284 1.27 -8.72 4.92
CA HIS A 284 2.69 -8.99 5.16
C HIS A 284 3.52 -7.70 5.21
N GLY A 285 3.26 -6.76 4.28
CA GLY A 285 3.91 -5.45 4.30
C GLY A 285 3.64 -4.66 5.58
N THR A 286 2.43 -4.76 6.15
CA THR A 286 2.06 -4.11 7.42
C THR A 286 2.83 -4.72 8.59
N GLN A 287 2.99 -6.05 8.63
CA GLN A 287 3.78 -6.72 9.66
C GLN A 287 5.25 -6.28 9.63
N LEU A 288 5.81 -6.16 8.43
CA LEU A 288 7.22 -5.78 8.22
C LEU A 288 7.49 -4.28 8.39
N PHE A 289 6.46 -3.44 8.38
CA PHE A 289 6.61 -1.99 8.25
C PHE A 289 7.50 -1.35 9.31
N PRO A 290 7.42 -1.68 10.61
CA PRO A 290 8.32 -1.11 11.61
C PRO A 290 9.80 -1.41 11.31
N ASP A 291 10.14 -2.63 10.95
CA ASP A 291 11.51 -3.03 10.64
C ASP A 291 11.99 -2.46 9.30
N ALA A 292 11.07 -2.33 8.33
CA ALA A 292 11.35 -1.65 7.07
C ALA A 292 11.70 -0.16 7.31
N MET A 293 10.98 0.52 8.19
CA MET A 293 11.28 1.92 8.52
C MET A 293 12.63 2.06 9.24
N ARG A 294 12.96 1.20 10.20
CA ARG A 294 14.30 1.15 10.82
C ARG A 294 15.39 0.98 9.78
N TRP A 295 15.21 0.06 8.87
CA TRP A 295 16.19 -0.22 7.82
C TRP A 295 16.31 0.92 6.80
N ILE A 296 15.21 1.54 6.41
CA ILE A 296 15.17 2.67 5.47
C ILE A 296 15.86 3.91 6.06
N TRP A 297 15.64 4.18 7.35
CA TRP A 297 16.16 5.36 8.04
C TRP A 297 17.46 5.12 8.83
N ARG A 298 18.10 3.93 8.70
CA ARG A 298 19.22 3.52 9.56
C ARG A 298 20.38 4.51 9.63
N ASP A 299 20.70 5.18 8.53
CA ASP A 299 21.84 6.10 8.40
C ASP A 299 21.43 7.58 8.40
N TYR A 300 20.15 7.90 8.62
CA TYR A 300 19.67 9.27 8.67
C TYR A 300 19.66 9.80 10.12
N PRO A 301 20.07 11.06 10.37
CA PRO A 301 20.04 11.64 11.72
C PRO A 301 18.64 11.58 12.36
N LYS A 302 18.59 11.28 13.66
CA LYS A 302 17.34 11.04 14.41
C LYS A 302 17.14 12.08 15.50
#